data_8373c5b7549e5386ef22cab2241ee585
#
_entry.id   8373c5b7549e5386ef22cab2241ee585
#
_cell.length_a   1.000
_cell.length_b   1.000
_cell.length_c   1.000
_cell.angle_alpha   90.00
_cell.angle_beta   90.00
_cell.angle_gamma   90.00
#
_symmetry.space_group_name_H-M   'P 1'
#
loop_
_entity.id
_entity.type
_entity.pdbx_description
1 polymer ?
#
loop_
_entity_poly.entity_id
_entity_poly.type
_entity_poly.pdbx_seq_one_letter_code
_entity_poly.pdbx_strand_id
1 'polypeptide(L)' 'MTARLHRCRTPTNWLCPCGRVARELAKHDVEFVTERVAWRARDRDEIDDLTGQRKVPVLELGREVIVDSKRIVEHLRWR' A
#
# COMPACT_ATOMS: atom_id res chain seq x y z
N MET A 1 -2.74 -12.45 11.02
CA MET A 1 -1.55 -11.70 10.59
C MET A 1 -1.98 -10.34 10.06
N THR A 2 -1.35 -9.27 10.54
CA THR A 2 -1.71 -7.91 10.16
C THR A 2 -0.83 -7.43 9.00
N ALA A 3 -1.45 -7.00 7.91
CA ALA A 3 -0.74 -6.42 6.78
C ALA A 3 -0.33 -4.97 7.09
N ARG A 4 0.61 -4.44 6.34
CA ARG A 4 1.03 -3.04 6.45
C ARG A 4 0.92 -2.37 5.09
N LEU A 5 0.11 -1.32 5.02
CA LEU A 5 -0.08 -0.55 3.79
C LEU A 5 0.69 0.77 3.89
N HIS A 6 1.67 0.94 3.04
CA HIS A 6 2.39 2.21 2.89
C HIS A 6 1.66 3.03 1.84
N ARG A 7 1.19 4.21 2.22
CA ARG A 7 0.36 5.03 1.36
C ARG A 7 0.68 6.52 1.46
N CYS A 8 0.16 7.30 0.52
CA CYS A 8 0.29 8.74 0.52
C CYS A 8 -0.46 9.38 1.69
N ARG A 9 -0.23 10.68 1.92
CA ARG A 9 -0.83 11.43 3.02
C ARG A 9 -2.23 11.95 2.74
N THR A 10 -2.80 11.60 1.58
CA THR A 10 -4.17 12.00 1.25
C THR A 10 -5.14 11.43 2.30
N PRO A 11 -5.99 12.27 2.91
CA PRO A 11 -6.84 11.82 4.01
C PRO A 11 -8.02 10.95 3.59
N THR A 12 -8.36 10.92 2.30
CA THR A 12 -9.51 10.15 1.80
C THR A 12 -9.06 8.90 1.05
N ASN A 13 -10.00 7.98 0.85
CA ASN A 13 -9.77 6.74 0.11
C ASN A 13 -10.39 6.79 -1.30
N TRP A 14 -10.67 7.98 -1.82
CA TRP A 14 -11.41 8.12 -3.09
C TRP A 14 -10.59 8.72 -4.23
N LEU A 15 -9.52 9.45 -3.91
CA LEU A 15 -8.82 10.30 -4.89
C LEU A 15 -7.45 9.78 -5.33
N CYS A 16 -7.00 8.64 -4.82
CA CYS A 16 -5.67 8.13 -5.15
C CYS A 16 -5.64 6.61 -5.23
N PRO A 17 -4.63 6.03 -5.91
CA PRO A 17 -4.46 4.57 -5.98
C PRO A 17 -4.30 3.92 -4.61
N CYS A 18 -3.68 4.60 -3.66
CA CYS A 18 -3.53 4.10 -2.29
C CYS A 18 -4.89 3.89 -1.61
N GLY A 19 -5.83 4.79 -1.84
CA GLY A 19 -7.18 4.68 -1.31
C GLY A 19 -7.93 3.48 -1.90
N ARG A 20 -7.71 3.21 -3.17
CA ARG A 20 -8.28 2.03 -3.82
C ARG A 20 -7.81 0.75 -3.14
N VAL A 21 -6.54 0.67 -2.80
CA VAL A 21 -5.97 -0.50 -2.10
C VAL A 21 -6.57 -0.62 -0.71
N ALA A 22 -6.69 0.49 0.03
CA ALA A 22 -7.29 0.48 1.36
C ALA A 22 -8.72 -0.05 1.33
N ARG A 23 -9.52 0.40 0.36
CA ARG A 23 -10.89 -0.10 0.20
C ARG A 23 -10.93 -1.59 -0.14
N GLU A 24 -10.01 -2.05 -0.98
CA GLU A 24 -9.94 -3.45 -1.37
C GLU A 24 -9.54 -4.34 -0.19
N LEU A 25 -8.60 -3.88 0.64
CA LEU A 25 -8.22 -4.61 1.86
C LEU A 25 -9.42 -4.76 2.80
N ALA A 26 -10.18 -3.69 3.01
CA ALA A 26 -11.37 -3.73 3.85
C ALA A 26 -12.43 -4.67 3.26
N LYS A 27 -12.60 -4.65 1.96
CA LYS A 27 -13.57 -5.51 1.25
C LYS A 27 -13.25 -7.00 1.43
N HIS A 28 -11.99 -7.35 1.50
CA HIS A 28 -11.55 -8.74 1.68
C HIS A 28 -11.30 -9.11 3.14
N ASP A 29 -11.72 -8.27 4.08
CA ASP A 29 -11.56 -8.48 5.53
C ASP A 29 -10.11 -8.71 5.95
N VAL A 30 -9.18 -8.06 5.27
CA VAL A 30 -7.76 -8.12 5.62
C VAL A 30 -7.45 -7.07 6.67
N GLU A 31 -6.97 -7.52 7.83
CA GLU A 31 -6.52 -6.62 8.87
C GLU A 31 -5.22 -5.93 8.43
N PHE A 32 -5.18 -4.61 8.53
CA PHE A 32 -3.97 -3.87 8.13
C PHE A 32 -3.77 -2.61 8.96
N VAL A 33 -2.51 -2.20 9.06
CA VAL A 33 -2.13 -0.91 9.60
C VAL A 33 -1.67 0.00 8.47
N THR A 34 -1.90 1.29 8.64
CA THR A 34 -1.54 2.28 7.62
C THR A 34 -0.28 3.02 8.04
N GLU A 35 0.70 3.03 7.13
CA GLU A 35 1.91 3.82 7.27
C GLU A 35 1.89 4.92 6.20
N ARG A 36 1.76 6.17 6.60
CA ARG A 36 1.75 7.28 5.65
C ARG A 36 3.17 7.73 5.36
N VAL A 37 3.50 7.81 4.08
CA VAL A 37 4.84 8.22 3.62
C VAL A 37 4.87 9.72 3.33
N ALA A 38 6.07 10.27 3.16
CA ALA A 38 6.25 11.69 2.82
C ALA A 38 5.54 12.04 1.52
N TRP A 39 5.11 13.30 1.38
CA TRP A 39 4.46 13.79 0.15
C TRP A 39 5.36 13.65 -1.07
N ARG A 40 6.66 13.96 -0.90
CA ARG A 40 7.62 13.93 -2.01
C ARG A 40 8.28 12.56 -2.09
N ALA A 41 8.33 12.00 -3.28
CA ALA A 41 8.95 10.69 -3.51
C ALA A 41 10.41 10.66 -3.01
N ARG A 42 11.15 11.75 -3.18
CA ARG A 42 12.56 11.82 -2.76
C ARG A 42 12.77 11.65 -1.25
N ASP A 43 11.71 11.84 -0.45
CA ASP A 43 11.76 11.73 1.00
C ASP A 43 11.26 10.37 1.51
N ARG A 44 11.08 9.41 0.60
CA ARG A 44 10.53 8.08 0.91
C ARG A 44 11.62 7.01 0.94
N ASP A 45 12.65 7.22 1.75
CA ASP A 45 13.77 6.30 1.83
C ASP A 45 13.36 4.91 2.29
N GLU A 46 12.39 4.81 3.21
CA GLU A 46 11.88 3.53 3.69
C GLU A 46 11.22 2.71 2.58
N ILE A 47 10.58 3.37 1.61
CA ILE A 47 9.95 2.68 0.47
C ILE A 47 11.02 2.22 -0.51
N ASP A 48 12.04 3.03 -0.74
CA ASP A 48 13.15 2.65 -1.60
C ASP A 48 13.91 1.45 -1.03
N ASP A 49 14.09 1.41 0.29
CA ASP A 49 14.74 0.28 0.96
C ASP A 49 13.95 -1.01 0.81
N LEU A 50 12.63 -0.93 0.80
CA LEU A 50 11.76 -2.11 0.65
C LEU A 50 11.63 -2.61 -0.78
N THR A 51 11.58 -1.71 -1.74
CA THR A 51 11.13 -2.05 -3.10
C THR A 51 12.11 -1.66 -4.21
N GLY A 52 13.10 -0.83 -3.91
CA GLY A 52 13.97 -0.24 -4.93
C GLY A 52 13.31 0.90 -5.70
N GLN A 53 12.12 1.33 -5.28
CA GLN A 53 11.38 2.44 -5.88
C GLN A 53 10.83 3.33 -4.77
N ARG A 54 10.39 4.53 -5.14
CA ARG A 54 9.81 5.49 -4.19
C ARG A 54 8.32 5.72 -4.42
N LYS A 55 7.67 4.81 -5.11
CA LYS A 55 6.25 4.88 -5.44
C LYS A 55 5.40 4.17 -4.39
N VAL A 56 4.21 4.70 -4.14
CA VAL A 56 3.19 4.06 -3.30
C VAL A 56 1.93 3.88 -4.15
N PRO A 57 1.03 2.97 -3.81
CA PRO A 57 0.98 2.15 -2.60
C PRO A 57 1.95 0.96 -2.62
N VAL A 58 2.34 0.54 -1.42
CA VAL A 58 3.12 -0.69 -1.20
C VAL A 58 2.43 -1.47 -0.09
N LEU A 59 2.18 -2.75 -0.30
CA LEU A 59 1.56 -3.62 0.70
C LEU A 59 2.57 -4.67 1.16
N GLU A 60 2.78 -4.72 2.48
CA GLU A 60 3.50 -5.82 3.10
C GLU A 60 2.47 -6.80 3.65
N LEU A 61 2.47 -8.01 3.12
CA LEU A 61 1.54 -9.05 3.52
C LEU A 61 2.34 -10.31 3.87
N GLY A 62 2.54 -10.53 5.16
CA GLY A 62 3.42 -11.59 5.61
C GLY A 62 4.86 -11.31 5.16
N ARG A 63 5.42 -12.21 4.37
CA ARG A 63 6.77 -12.06 3.81
C ARG A 63 6.76 -11.44 2.41
N GLU A 64 5.58 -11.17 1.88
CA GLU A 64 5.45 -10.62 0.54
C GLU A 64 5.40 -9.10 0.58
N VAL A 65 6.05 -8.48 -0.38
CA VAL A 65 6.00 -7.03 -0.59
C VAL A 65 5.46 -6.82 -2.00
N ILE A 66 4.29 -6.20 -2.10
CA ILE A 66 3.59 -6.02 -3.37
C ILE A 66 3.50 -4.54 -3.68
N VAL A 67 3.95 -4.16 -4.86
CA VAL A 67 3.96 -2.78 -5.33
C VAL A 67 2.89 -2.59 -6.40
N ASP A 68 2.46 -1.32 -6.62
CA ASP A 68 1.47 -0.96 -7.61
C ASP A 68 0.05 -1.38 -7.19
N SER A 69 -0.86 -0.41 -7.21
CA SER A 69 -2.25 -0.61 -6.80
C SER A 69 -2.94 -1.74 -7.57
N LYS A 70 -2.70 -1.81 -8.87
CA LYS A 70 -3.30 -2.84 -9.71
C LYS A 70 -2.86 -4.24 -9.30
N ARG A 71 -1.56 -4.42 -9.06
CA ARG A 71 -1.00 -5.71 -8.64
C ARG A 71 -1.49 -6.11 -7.25
N ILE A 72 -1.59 -5.16 -6.34
CA ILE A 72 -2.09 -5.42 -4.99
C ILE A 72 -3.55 -5.89 -5.06
N VAL A 73 -4.37 -5.18 -5.82
CA VAL A 73 -5.79 -5.54 -5.97
C VAL A 73 -5.94 -6.92 -6.59
N GLU A 74 -5.18 -7.23 -7.63
CA GLU A 74 -5.19 -8.55 -8.25
C GLU A 74 -4.77 -9.63 -7.25
N HIS A 75 -3.72 -9.40 -6.49
CA HIS A 75 -3.25 -10.35 -5.49
C HIS A 75 -4.33 -10.65 -4.45
N LEU A 76 -5.03 -9.63 -3.97
CA LEU A 76 -6.10 -9.80 -2.99
C LEU A 76 -7.28 -10.58 -3.55
N ARG A 77 -7.60 -10.38 -4.83
CA ARG A 77 -8.72 -11.10 -5.49
C ARG A 77 -8.43 -12.57 -5.76
N TRP A 78 -7.17 -12.92 -5.88
CA TRP A 78 -6.75 -14.28 -6.22
C TRP A 78 -6.14 -15.06 -5.07
N ARG A 79 -6.26 -14.55 -3.86
CA ARG A 79 -5.76 -15.24 -2.65
C ARG A 79 -6.46 -16.54 -2.42
#